data_bac41d2bcaec91e25217baa7d10517c9
#
_entry.id   bac41d2bcaec91e25217baa7d10517c9
#
_cell.length_a   1.000
_cell.length_b   1.000
_cell.length_c   1.000
_cell.angle_alpha   90.00
_cell.angle_beta   90.00
_cell.angle_gamma   90.00
#
_symmetry.space_group_name_H-M   'P 1'
#
loop_
_entity.id
_entity.type
_entity.pdbx_description
1 polymer ?
#
loop_
_entity_poly.entity_id
_entity_poly.type
_entity_poly.pdbx_seq_one_letter_code
_entity_poly.pdbx_strand_id
1 'polypeptide(L)'
;MNSLEMVRIEAGFIQPNADFIPSEQALRPNRMKTPLELGMSWIVNLEKDFFTGKAALLKQKSTGVESKLVGLDIEGDKPAHGANLYNESKKDIGIVTGAMWSPTLKANIAIGYVNKDYMKIGSKVYAEIYHPEELEYRKIWAECKVVKKQFFNNPRKNATPAFV
;
A
#
# COMPACT_ATOMS: atom_id res chain seq x y z
N MET A 1 5.89 19.56 -0.44
CA MET A 1 5.93 18.07 -0.49
C MET A 1 7.15 17.62 0.28
N ASN A 2 7.01 16.67 1.19
CA ASN A 2 8.13 16.23 2.04
C ASN A 2 8.97 15.19 1.27
N SER A 3 10.26 15.45 1.04
CA SER A 3 11.16 14.53 0.33
C SER A 3 11.30 13.15 1.02
N LEU A 4 11.18 13.12 2.35
CA LEU A 4 11.17 11.88 3.11
C LEU A 4 9.96 10.99 2.75
N GLU A 5 8.79 11.60 2.59
CA GLU A 5 7.56 10.90 2.16
C GLU A 5 7.74 10.27 0.76
N MET A 6 8.40 11.00 -0.13
CA MET A 6 8.73 10.51 -1.47
C MET A 6 9.60 9.25 -1.42
N VAL A 7 10.72 9.33 -0.75
CA VAL A 7 11.68 8.22 -0.67
C VAL A 7 11.08 7.00 0.00
N ARG A 8 10.25 7.16 1.06
CA ARG A 8 9.63 6.03 1.73
C ARG A 8 8.63 5.30 0.83
N ILE A 9 7.80 6.04 0.06
CA ILE A 9 6.84 5.41 -0.86
C ILE A 9 7.58 4.69 -1.98
N GLU A 10 8.58 5.30 -2.61
CA GLU A 10 9.41 4.65 -3.64
C GLU A 10 10.05 3.35 -3.12
N ALA A 11 10.54 3.35 -1.89
CA ALA A 11 11.12 2.18 -1.24
C ALA A 11 10.08 1.15 -0.75
N GLY A 12 8.80 1.53 -0.69
CA GLY A 12 7.73 0.68 -0.17
C GLY A 12 7.71 0.58 1.36
N PHE A 13 8.30 1.55 2.06
CA PHE A 13 8.28 1.60 3.52
C PHE A 13 6.93 2.09 4.02
N ILE A 14 6.38 1.34 4.97
CA ILE A 14 5.13 1.68 5.64
C ILE A 14 5.41 2.51 6.90
N GLN A 15 4.48 3.40 7.22
CA GLN A 15 4.59 4.31 8.35
C GLN A 15 3.40 4.18 9.30
N PRO A 16 3.64 4.00 10.62
CA PRO A 16 2.59 4.08 11.64
C PRO A 16 1.84 5.41 11.56
N ASN A 17 0.55 5.37 11.81
CA ASN A 17 -0.38 6.50 11.76
C ASN A 17 -0.62 7.12 10.37
N ALA A 18 0.12 6.69 9.35
CA ALA A 18 -0.15 7.03 7.95
C ALA A 18 -0.77 5.82 7.23
N ASP A 19 -0.06 4.70 7.19
CA ASP A 19 -0.51 3.50 6.47
C ASP A 19 -1.29 2.53 7.36
N PHE A 20 -1.05 2.52 8.68
CA PHE A 20 -1.77 1.68 9.64
C PHE A 20 -1.78 2.30 11.03
N ILE A 21 -2.76 1.90 11.85
CA ILE A 21 -2.82 2.30 13.26
C ILE A 21 -2.10 1.22 14.09
N PRO A 22 -1.08 1.58 14.89
CA PRO A 22 -0.44 0.65 15.82
C PRO A 22 -1.44 0.09 16.83
N SER A 23 -1.23 -1.15 17.28
CA SER A 23 -2.15 -1.84 18.22
C SER A 23 -2.36 -1.09 19.52
N GLU A 24 -1.34 -0.41 20.03
CA GLU A 24 -1.38 0.42 21.22
C GLU A 24 -2.29 1.66 21.11
N GLN A 25 -2.52 2.13 19.88
CA GLN A 25 -3.34 3.32 19.59
C GLN A 25 -4.72 2.96 19.01
N ALA A 26 -4.92 1.70 18.68
CA ALA A 26 -6.16 1.24 18.09
C ALA A 26 -7.24 1.04 19.16
N LEU A 27 -8.20 1.96 19.24
CA LEU A 27 -9.34 1.86 20.17
C LEU A 27 -10.28 0.68 19.87
N ARG A 28 -10.24 0.15 18.67
CA ARG A 28 -11.09 -0.96 18.24
C ARG A 28 -10.25 -2.04 17.58
N PRO A 29 -10.44 -3.33 17.93
CA PRO A 29 -9.67 -4.44 17.35
C PRO A 29 -9.68 -4.52 15.85
N ASN A 30 -10.79 -4.14 15.20
CA ASN A 30 -10.93 -4.17 13.74
C ASN A 30 -10.10 -3.09 13.00
N ARG A 31 -9.55 -2.12 13.73
CA ARG A 31 -8.62 -1.11 13.17
C ARG A 31 -7.16 -1.54 13.23
N MET A 32 -6.85 -2.56 14.03
CA MET A 32 -5.51 -3.14 14.06
C MET A 32 -5.25 -3.88 12.75
N LYS A 33 -4.02 -3.77 12.28
CA LYS A 33 -3.56 -4.47 11.07
C LYS A 33 -2.50 -5.50 11.44
N THR A 34 -2.66 -6.70 10.92
CA THR A 34 -1.70 -7.77 11.10
C THR A 34 -0.56 -7.67 10.10
N PRO A 35 0.61 -8.27 10.38
CA PRO A 35 1.70 -8.34 9.41
C PRO A 35 1.29 -8.96 8.05
N LEU A 36 0.30 -9.87 8.05
CA LEU A 36 -0.23 -10.47 6.82
C LEU A 36 -0.99 -9.45 5.98
N GLU A 37 -1.85 -8.64 6.60
CA GLU A 37 -2.57 -7.55 5.94
C GLU A 37 -1.63 -6.44 5.46
N LEU A 38 -0.56 -6.16 6.20
CA LEU A 38 0.48 -5.20 5.81
C LEU A 38 1.40 -5.70 4.69
N GLY A 39 1.22 -6.98 4.27
CA GLY A 39 2.10 -7.59 3.27
C GLY A 39 3.53 -7.79 3.76
N MET A 40 3.68 -8.03 5.07
CA MET A 40 4.95 -8.26 5.77
C MET A 40 5.03 -9.68 6.35
N SER A 41 4.40 -10.66 5.71
CA SER A 41 4.41 -12.06 6.15
C SER A 41 5.82 -12.64 6.31
N TRP A 42 6.78 -12.11 5.57
CA TRP A 42 8.18 -12.54 5.59
C TRP A 42 8.92 -12.26 6.91
N ILE A 43 8.43 -11.34 7.75
CA ILE A 43 9.02 -11.06 9.07
C ILE A 43 8.49 -11.98 10.17
N VAL A 44 7.47 -12.79 9.87
CA VAL A 44 6.79 -13.64 10.85
C VAL A 44 7.21 -15.10 10.65
N ASN A 45 7.95 -15.64 11.62
CA ASN A 45 8.26 -17.06 11.64
C ASN A 45 7.14 -17.83 12.41
N LEU A 46 6.22 -18.44 11.66
CA LEU A 46 5.13 -19.24 12.21
C LEU A 46 5.55 -20.63 12.68
N GLU A 47 6.75 -21.08 12.38
CA GLU A 47 7.31 -22.38 12.81
C GLU A 47 7.89 -22.29 14.24
N LYS A 48 8.20 -21.08 14.73
CA LYS A 48 8.65 -20.86 16.10
C LYS A 48 7.63 -21.43 17.10
N ASP A 49 8.10 -22.10 18.14
CA ASP A 49 7.25 -22.85 19.09
C ASP A 49 6.14 -22.02 19.68
N PHE A 50 6.47 -20.86 20.22
CA PHE A 50 5.49 -19.94 20.83
C PHE A 50 5.84 -18.47 20.63
N PHE A 51 4.81 -17.66 20.39
CA PHE A 51 4.81 -16.20 20.54
C PHE A 51 3.36 -15.69 20.65
N THR A 52 3.19 -14.53 21.27
CA THR A 52 1.86 -13.91 21.42
C THR A 52 1.28 -13.59 20.06
N GLY A 53 0.06 -14.08 19.78
CA GLY A 53 -0.63 -13.87 18.51
C GLY A 53 -0.40 -14.97 17.46
N LYS A 54 0.45 -15.99 17.71
CA LYS A 54 0.69 -17.09 16.75
C LYS A 54 -0.59 -17.76 16.28
N ALA A 55 -1.48 -18.13 17.20
CA ALA A 55 -2.74 -18.81 16.87
C ALA A 55 -3.64 -17.95 15.96
N ALA A 56 -3.73 -16.65 16.22
CA ALA A 56 -4.50 -15.72 15.40
C ALA A 56 -3.92 -15.60 13.97
N LEU A 57 -2.59 -15.50 13.85
CA LEU A 57 -1.92 -15.42 12.54
C LEU A 57 -2.01 -16.73 11.76
N LEU A 58 -1.94 -17.89 12.41
CA LEU A 58 -2.15 -19.19 11.78
C LEU A 58 -3.59 -19.30 11.23
N LYS A 59 -4.58 -18.90 12.04
CA LYS A 59 -5.97 -18.84 11.58
C LYS A 59 -6.12 -17.92 10.38
N GLN A 60 -5.58 -16.70 10.46
CA GLN A 60 -5.65 -15.74 9.36
C GLN A 60 -4.92 -16.23 8.10
N LYS A 61 -3.80 -16.95 8.24
CA LYS A 61 -3.10 -17.56 7.12
C LYS A 61 -3.95 -18.63 6.42
N SER A 62 -4.72 -19.42 7.18
CA SER A 62 -5.58 -20.47 6.61
C SER A 62 -6.86 -19.93 5.99
N THR A 63 -7.48 -18.90 6.58
CA THR A 63 -8.71 -18.28 6.07
C THR A 63 -8.47 -17.20 5.01
N GLY A 64 -7.22 -16.71 4.91
CA GLY A 64 -6.88 -15.52 4.13
C GLY A 64 -7.14 -14.21 4.86
N VAL A 65 -6.66 -13.11 4.29
CA VAL A 65 -6.91 -11.74 4.75
C VAL A 65 -8.04 -11.11 3.94
N GLU A 66 -8.88 -10.29 4.58
CA GLU A 66 -9.99 -9.60 3.90
C GLU A 66 -9.52 -8.37 3.11
N SER A 67 -8.43 -7.74 3.56
CA SER A 67 -7.78 -6.62 2.87
C SER A 67 -6.27 -6.70 3.01
N LYS A 68 -5.55 -6.11 2.05
CA LYS A 68 -4.09 -6.12 2.06
C LYS A 68 -3.54 -4.79 1.56
N LEU A 69 -2.46 -4.35 2.20
CA LEU A 69 -1.70 -3.19 1.77
C LEU A 69 -0.83 -3.56 0.56
N VAL A 70 -1.06 -2.89 -0.55
CA VAL A 70 -0.41 -3.13 -1.84
C VAL A 70 0.20 -1.86 -2.40
N GLY A 71 1.06 -1.98 -3.40
CA GLY A 71 1.48 -0.87 -4.25
C GLY A 71 0.48 -0.66 -5.38
N LEU A 72 0.34 0.58 -5.80
CA LEU A 72 -0.52 1.00 -6.90
C LEU A 72 0.28 1.88 -7.86
N ASP A 73 0.21 1.55 -9.13
CA ASP A 73 0.63 2.40 -10.24
C ASP A 73 -0.62 3.09 -10.77
N ILE A 74 -0.63 4.42 -10.77
CA ILE A 74 -1.81 5.24 -11.03
C ILE A 74 -1.62 5.99 -12.34
N GLU A 75 -2.57 5.89 -13.23
CA GLU A 75 -2.58 6.63 -14.48
C GLU A 75 -2.72 8.13 -14.24
N GLY A 76 -1.92 8.93 -14.98
CA GLY A 76 -1.93 10.38 -14.89
C GLY A 76 -0.93 10.95 -13.89
N ASP A 77 -1.02 12.27 -13.66
CA ASP A 77 -0.05 13.06 -12.90
C ASP A 77 -0.57 13.54 -11.53
N LYS A 78 -1.83 13.25 -11.21
CA LYS A 78 -2.47 13.72 -9.97
C LYS A 78 -2.34 12.68 -8.87
N PRO A 79 -1.68 13.01 -7.73
CA PRO A 79 -1.57 12.12 -6.60
C PRO A 79 -2.94 11.76 -6.01
N ALA A 80 -3.14 10.48 -5.71
CA ALA A 80 -4.39 9.95 -5.18
C ALA A 80 -4.38 9.82 -3.65
N HIS A 81 -3.66 10.66 -2.91
CA HIS A 81 -3.57 10.56 -1.45
C HIS A 81 -4.96 10.65 -0.79
N GLY A 82 -5.29 9.66 0.03
CA GLY A 82 -6.60 9.58 0.69
C GLY A 82 -7.77 9.21 -0.22
N ALA A 83 -7.51 8.91 -1.50
CA ALA A 83 -8.56 8.55 -2.45
C ALA A 83 -9.16 7.18 -2.13
N ASN A 84 -10.47 7.05 -2.25
CA ASN A 84 -11.13 5.76 -2.23
C ASN A 84 -10.83 4.99 -3.53
N LEU A 85 -10.73 3.67 -3.40
CA LEU A 85 -10.52 2.75 -4.50
C LEU A 85 -11.82 2.02 -4.85
N TYR A 86 -12.08 1.91 -6.13
CA TYR A 86 -13.30 1.30 -6.65
C TYR A 86 -12.98 0.23 -7.69
N ASN A 87 -13.91 -0.70 -7.87
CA ASN A 87 -13.90 -1.62 -8.99
C ASN A 87 -14.60 -1.01 -10.22
N GLU A 88 -14.64 -1.74 -11.32
CA GLU A 88 -15.32 -1.34 -12.57
C GLU A 88 -16.82 -1.04 -12.36
N SER A 89 -17.48 -1.71 -11.40
CA SER A 89 -18.88 -1.49 -11.04
C SER A 89 -19.06 -0.32 -10.05
N LYS A 90 -18.03 0.49 -9.81
CA LYS A 90 -18.04 1.62 -8.86
C LYS A 90 -18.37 1.22 -7.42
N LYS A 91 -18.07 -0.03 -7.04
CA LYS A 91 -18.16 -0.48 -5.65
C LYS A 91 -16.85 -0.13 -4.95
N ASP A 92 -16.92 0.42 -3.74
CA ASP A 92 -15.77 0.68 -2.87
C ASP A 92 -15.06 -0.64 -2.52
N ILE A 93 -13.75 -0.69 -2.75
CA ILE A 93 -12.90 -1.85 -2.53
C ILE A 93 -11.65 -1.53 -1.73
N GLY A 94 -11.44 -0.28 -1.34
CA GLY A 94 -10.25 0.09 -0.58
C GLY A 94 -9.96 1.57 -0.52
N ILE A 95 -8.77 1.89 0.01
CA ILE A 95 -8.35 3.28 0.23
C ILE A 95 -6.84 3.43 0.02
N VAL A 96 -6.44 4.54 -0.57
CA VAL A 96 -5.03 4.96 -0.70
C VAL A 96 -4.57 5.64 0.58
N THR A 97 -3.50 5.17 1.18
CA THR A 97 -2.92 5.74 2.41
C THR A 97 -1.81 6.74 2.13
N GLY A 98 -1.07 6.53 1.05
CA GLY A 98 -0.02 7.45 0.62
C GLY A 98 0.14 7.41 -0.89
N ALA A 99 0.24 8.58 -1.53
CA ALA A 99 0.42 8.68 -2.97
C ALA A 99 1.26 9.89 -3.35
N MET A 100 2.02 9.75 -4.43
CA MET A 100 2.83 10.84 -4.95
C MET A 100 3.33 10.57 -6.36
N TRP A 101 3.76 11.65 -7.02
CA TRP A 101 4.55 11.54 -8.23
C TRP A 101 6.00 11.17 -7.88
N SER A 102 6.50 10.09 -8.45
CA SER A 102 7.91 9.69 -8.33
C SER A 102 8.74 10.26 -9.48
N PRO A 103 9.67 11.19 -9.22
CA PRO A 103 10.58 11.70 -10.25
C PRO A 103 11.55 10.63 -10.76
N THR A 104 11.91 9.69 -9.87
CA THR A 104 12.84 8.58 -10.18
C THR A 104 12.23 7.62 -11.18
N LEU A 105 10.96 7.27 -10.99
CA LEU A 105 10.23 6.33 -11.85
C LEU A 105 9.46 7.03 -12.98
N LYS A 106 9.30 8.34 -12.88
CA LYS A 106 8.44 9.16 -13.76
C LYS A 106 7.01 8.61 -13.82
N ALA A 107 6.49 8.21 -12.67
CA ALA A 107 5.19 7.57 -12.50
C ALA A 107 4.49 8.08 -11.24
N ASN A 108 3.16 8.02 -11.25
CA ASN A 108 2.34 8.32 -10.09
C ASN A 108 2.13 7.02 -9.29
N ILE A 109 2.75 6.95 -8.12
CA ILE A 109 2.79 5.74 -7.29
C ILE A 109 2.03 5.95 -5.99
N ALA A 110 1.43 4.88 -5.49
CA ALA A 110 0.72 4.92 -4.22
C ALA A 110 0.82 3.61 -3.43
N ILE A 111 0.60 3.71 -2.12
CA ILE A 111 0.39 2.59 -1.22
C ILE A 111 -1.05 2.67 -0.73
N GLY A 112 -1.76 1.56 -0.72
CA GLY A 112 -3.15 1.54 -0.28
C GLY A 112 -3.65 0.14 0.05
N TYR A 113 -4.80 0.09 0.72
CA TYR A 113 -5.50 -1.16 1.00
C TYR A 113 -6.46 -1.48 -0.13
N VAL A 114 -6.49 -2.76 -0.50
CA VAL A 114 -7.49 -3.32 -1.40
C VAL A 114 -8.10 -4.57 -0.80
N ASN A 115 -9.37 -4.82 -1.11
CA ASN A 115 -10.07 -6.04 -0.71
C ASN A 115 -9.46 -7.28 -1.35
N LYS A 116 -9.70 -8.44 -0.75
CA LYS A 116 -9.10 -9.73 -1.13
C LYS A 116 -9.16 -10.07 -2.62
N ASP A 117 -10.26 -9.71 -3.27
CA ASP A 117 -10.49 -10.05 -4.68
C ASP A 117 -9.54 -9.29 -5.64
N TYR A 118 -8.94 -8.19 -5.16
CA TYR A 118 -8.09 -7.28 -5.94
C TYR A 118 -6.62 -7.26 -5.51
N MET A 119 -6.19 -8.12 -4.56
CA MET A 119 -4.81 -8.13 -4.05
C MET A 119 -3.76 -8.65 -5.02
N LYS A 120 -4.19 -9.31 -6.10
CA LYS A 120 -3.28 -9.93 -7.05
C LYS A 120 -2.55 -8.86 -7.86
N ILE A 121 -1.23 -9.00 -7.99
CA ILE A 121 -0.43 -8.12 -8.86
C ILE A 121 -1.00 -8.17 -10.28
N GLY A 122 -1.20 -6.99 -10.86
CA GLY A 122 -1.83 -6.81 -12.17
C GLY A 122 -3.33 -6.57 -12.12
N SER A 123 -4.00 -6.69 -10.95
CA SER A 123 -5.43 -6.34 -10.83
C SER A 123 -5.64 -4.86 -11.15
N LYS A 124 -6.71 -4.57 -11.89
CA LYS A 124 -7.15 -3.21 -12.20
C LYS A 124 -8.14 -2.73 -11.15
N VAL A 125 -7.95 -1.51 -10.70
CA VAL A 125 -8.82 -0.79 -9.77
C VAL A 125 -8.86 0.68 -10.20
N TYR A 126 -9.75 1.48 -9.61
CA TYR A 126 -9.91 2.90 -9.97
C TYR A 126 -9.82 3.77 -8.73
N ALA A 127 -9.02 4.82 -8.80
CA ALA A 127 -8.93 5.82 -7.73
C ALA A 127 -9.82 7.02 -8.05
N GLU A 128 -10.63 7.43 -7.08
CA GLU A 128 -11.43 8.64 -7.15
C GLU A 128 -10.65 9.82 -6.57
N ILE A 129 -10.07 10.63 -7.45
CA ILE A 129 -9.20 11.75 -7.06
C ILE A 129 -10.01 13.05 -7.15
N TYR A 130 -9.99 13.84 -6.07
CA TYR A 130 -10.51 15.19 -6.04
C TYR A 130 -9.34 16.17 -6.18
N HIS A 131 -9.20 16.73 -7.37
CA HIS A 131 -8.16 17.72 -7.65
C HIS A 131 -8.74 19.15 -7.47
N PRO A 132 -8.17 19.97 -6.57
CA PRO A 132 -8.63 21.34 -6.40
C PRO A 132 -8.29 22.20 -7.64
N GLU A 133 -9.27 22.91 -8.15
CA GLU A 133 -9.15 23.96 -9.15
C GLU A 133 -9.53 25.31 -8.49
N GLU A 134 -9.42 26.43 -9.17
CA GLU A 134 -9.53 27.78 -8.57
C GLU A 134 -10.80 27.99 -7.73
N LEU A 135 -11.96 27.47 -8.16
CA LEU A 135 -13.24 27.65 -7.47
C LEU A 135 -14.01 26.33 -7.23
N GLU A 136 -13.52 25.21 -7.72
CA GLU A 136 -14.20 23.93 -7.62
C GLU A 136 -13.20 22.76 -7.53
N TYR A 137 -13.74 21.57 -7.26
CA TYR A 137 -12.96 20.33 -7.29
C TYR A 137 -13.28 19.55 -8.54
N ARG A 138 -12.26 19.26 -9.33
CA ARG A 138 -12.40 18.34 -10.45
C ARG A 138 -12.27 16.90 -9.97
N LYS A 139 -13.31 16.10 -10.23
CA LYS A 139 -13.32 14.67 -9.95
C LYS A 139 -12.65 13.91 -11.11
N ILE A 140 -11.61 13.16 -10.78
CA ILE A 140 -10.84 12.35 -11.74
C ILE A 140 -11.00 10.89 -11.36
N TRP A 141 -11.35 10.05 -12.30
CA TRP A 141 -11.29 8.59 -12.21
C TRP A 141 -10.00 8.12 -12.87
N ALA A 142 -9.01 7.77 -12.06
CA ALA A 142 -7.73 7.30 -12.55
C ALA A 142 -7.70 5.76 -12.51
N GLU A 143 -7.34 5.13 -13.64
CA GLU A 143 -7.07 3.70 -13.64
C GLU A 143 -5.81 3.43 -12.83
N CYS A 144 -5.85 2.38 -12.01
CA CYS A 144 -4.75 1.98 -11.15
C CYS A 144 -4.48 0.50 -11.36
N LYS A 145 -3.21 0.14 -11.34
CA LYS A 145 -2.76 -1.25 -11.41
C LYS A 145 -2.10 -1.65 -10.10
N VAL A 146 -2.52 -2.77 -9.54
CA VAL A 146 -1.89 -3.32 -8.35
C VAL A 146 -0.50 -3.84 -8.70
N VAL A 147 0.51 -3.36 -7.97
CA VAL A 147 1.92 -3.69 -8.15
C VAL A 147 2.58 -4.06 -6.81
N LYS A 148 3.86 -4.43 -6.84
CA LYS A 148 4.64 -4.61 -5.60
C LYS A 148 4.80 -3.26 -4.90
N LYS A 149 4.74 -3.25 -3.56
CA LYS A 149 4.94 -2.02 -2.77
C LYS A 149 6.32 -1.38 -2.93
N GLN A 150 7.34 -2.18 -3.19
CA GLN A 150 8.68 -1.68 -3.50
C GLN A 150 8.71 -1.27 -4.98
N PHE A 151 8.56 0.01 -5.23
CA PHE A 151 8.53 0.57 -6.59
C PHE A 151 9.92 0.75 -7.17
N PHE A 152 10.86 1.19 -6.34
CA PHE A 152 12.25 1.39 -6.73
C PHE A 152 13.18 0.38 -6.08
N ASN A 153 13.87 -0.39 -6.89
CA ASN A 153 14.90 -1.34 -6.44
C ASN A 153 16.21 -1.02 -7.17
N ASN A 154 17.11 -0.35 -6.46
CA ASN A 154 18.42 0.00 -7.02
C ASN A 154 19.25 -1.29 -7.23
N PRO A 155 19.70 -1.58 -8.46
CA PRO A 155 20.57 -2.74 -8.73
C PRO A 155 21.86 -2.76 -7.89
N ARG A 156 22.39 -1.57 -7.54
CA ARG A 156 23.55 -1.43 -6.67
C ARG A 156 23.35 -1.95 -5.25
N LYS A 157 22.12 -2.12 -4.79
CA LYS A 157 21.82 -2.59 -3.43
C LYS A 157 22.45 -3.95 -3.13
N ASN A 158 22.56 -4.81 -4.15
CA ASN A 158 23.09 -6.16 -4.04
C ASN A 158 24.45 -6.32 -4.75
N ALA A 159 25.02 -5.25 -5.30
CA ALA A 159 26.31 -5.28 -5.94
C ALA A 159 27.40 -5.03 -4.92
N THR A 160 28.29 -6.00 -4.72
CA THR A 160 29.54 -5.78 -4.00
C THR A 160 30.50 -5.05 -4.93
N PRO A 161 31.06 -3.88 -4.56
CA PRO A 161 32.09 -3.23 -5.37
C PRO A 161 33.27 -4.19 -5.55
N ALA A 162 33.82 -4.25 -6.76
CA ALA A 162 35.08 -4.95 -6.97
C ALA A 162 36.16 -4.23 -6.13
N PHE A 163 36.92 -5.01 -5.36
CA PHE A 163 38.12 -4.47 -4.71
C PHE A 163 39.09 -4.09 -5.82
N VAL A 164 39.48 -2.82 -5.86
CA VAL A 164 40.53 -2.30 -6.74
C VAL A 164 41.85 -2.43 -5.99
#